data_b3124d229ca677e49df13ce2160aa089
#
_entry.id   b3124d229ca677e49df13ce2160aa089
#
_cell.length_a   1.000
_cell.length_b   1.000
_cell.length_c   1.000
_cell.angle_alpha   90.00
_cell.angle_beta   90.00
_cell.angle_gamma   90.00
#
_symmetry.space_group_name_H-M   'P 1'
#
loop_
_entity.id
_entity.type
_entity.pdbx_description
1 polymer ?
#
loop_
_entity_poly.entity_id
_entity_poly.type
_entity_poly.pdbx_seq_one_letter_code
_entity_poly.pdbx_strand_id
1 'polypeptide(L)'
;MELTFTKHPLLSAPTDEEILLLAKKDPKLLGELHRAHEGRIKAATDDPLRYGFDLDGWDRIQEGLYTYNECLTLGGNRSGKTTGCAKILMQSVTENTDGHVVCFSQNADTSVKVQQAAVWEMMPKEFRKKTKGIEGYINYSMQNGFTGSSFIFPDTRTRVDFKTYTQFSNNQTILEGFEFGFSKPSGLNLGAWLDEYLGDSALVNTLRFRLATRNSKLLIGFTPLDGYTPFISEYLKGAEVLETRAAELLDNKQVPVKQYSPERDASIVYLHSDENPFGGYERIAKDLRGRSKEDIMVRAYGLPVKSMTSLLPLFSTEVNVLGDKPNKYGMKMPEIDKDFTVYQVVDPAGARNYSAIWAAVNEDEDIYILREWPDRATYGEWALFGDPKWKYGPASKKIGLDVRGYVELFEEIEDDMGMKVMERIGDSRYFARENENNTDLFSSFEDYGMVFLPSDGKTEDIGIAAVDEWFTYNPNYDIDEANRPRCFIHEDCENLIDSLINYNSNGKMDEALKDFFDLIRYLRMSNGGLGPDHFTSRDMQATSRAQGGY
;
A
#
# COMPACT_ATOMS: atom_id res chain seq x y z
N MET A 1 13.26 -3.99 44.69
CA MET A 1 13.08 -4.80 43.50
C MET A 1 11.81 -4.31 42.83
N GLU A 2 11.95 -3.29 41.98
CA GLU A 2 10.81 -2.75 41.18
C GLU A 2 10.40 -3.80 40.16
N LEU A 3 9.24 -4.39 40.38
CA LEU A 3 8.63 -5.26 39.39
C LEU A 3 7.96 -4.36 38.34
N THR A 4 8.67 -4.08 37.27
CA THR A 4 8.11 -3.47 36.09
C THR A 4 7.14 -4.47 35.45
N PHE A 5 5.84 -4.21 35.56
CA PHE A 5 4.78 -5.06 35.06
C PHE A 5 4.45 -4.70 33.61
N THR A 6 5.24 -5.17 32.67
CA THR A 6 4.99 -5.02 31.23
C THR A 6 4.30 -6.22 30.60
N LYS A 7 4.00 -7.32 31.35
CA LYS A 7 3.40 -8.54 30.80
C LYS A 7 2.10 -8.91 31.52
N HIS A 8 1.15 -9.46 30.75
CA HIS A 8 -0.11 -9.98 31.29
C HIS A 8 0.15 -10.93 32.48
N PRO A 9 -0.63 -10.83 33.58
CA PRO A 9 -0.43 -11.65 34.78
C PRO A 9 -0.35 -13.17 34.53
N LEU A 10 -1.05 -13.66 33.49
CA LEU A 10 -0.99 -15.08 33.09
C LEU A 10 0.33 -15.51 32.47
N LEU A 11 1.09 -14.56 31.85
CA LEU A 11 2.39 -14.87 31.23
C LEU A 11 3.52 -14.94 32.27
N SER A 12 3.30 -14.38 33.45
CA SER A 12 4.25 -14.44 34.58
C SER A 12 3.83 -15.47 35.62
N ALA A 13 2.82 -16.29 35.34
CA ALA A 13 2.44 -17.38 36.24
C ALA A 13 3.56 -18.43 36.30
N PRO A 14 3.94 -18.91 37.48
CA PRO A 14 4.89 -19.99 37.62
C PRO A 14 4.34 -21.26 36.96
N THR A 15 5.22 -22.10 36.43
CA THR A 15 4.85 -23.41 35.86
C THR A 15 4.28 -24.33 36.94
N ASP A 16 3.52 -25.33 36.55
CA ASP A 16 2.97 -26.34 37.46
C ASP A 16 4.06 -26.99 38.32
N GLU A 17 5.24 -27.23 37.75
CA GLU A 17 6.40 -27.76 38.44
C GLU A 17 6.95 -26.82 39.52
N GLU A 18 7.05 -25.53 39.20
CA GLU A 18 7.48 -24.47 40.13
C GLU A 18 6.45 -24.31 41.26
N ILE A 19 5.16 -24.36 40.93
CA ILE A 19 4.06 -24.34 41.90
C ILE A 19 4.17 -25.54 42.86
N LEU A 20 4.38 -26.76 42.33
CA LEU A 20 4.53 -27.95 43.13
C LEU A 20 5.79 -27.93 43.99
N LEU A 21 6.88 -27.34 43.48
CA LEU A 21 8.12 -27.18 44.23
C LEU A 21 7.97 -26.21 45.41
N LEU A 22 7.32 -25.05 45.14
CA LEU A 22 6.99 -24.04 46.16
C LEU A 22 6.01 -24.56 47.20
N ALA A 23 5.00 -25.32 46.80
CA ALA A 23 4.04 -25.94 47.69
C ALA A 23 4.71 -26.88 48.71
N LYS A 24 5.78 -27.56 48.31
CA LYS A 24 6.57 -28.45 49.16
C LYS A 24 7.55 -27.69 50.08
N LYS A 25 8.15 -26.60 49.56
CA LYS A 25 9.21 -25.85 50.30
C LYS A 25 8.68 -24.77 51.21
N ASP A 26 7.70 -24.01 50.76
CA ASP A 26 7.11 -22.88 51.50
C ASP A 26 5.64 -22.67 51.13
N PRO A 27 4.70 -23.40 51.76
CA PRO A 27 3.27 -23.28 51.50
C PRO A 27 2.70 -21.88 51.81
N LYS A 28 3.34 -21.11 52.69
CA LYS A 28 2.90 -19.74 53.04
C LYS A 28 3.22 -18.79 51.89
N LEU A 29 4.43 -18.88 51.37
CA LEU A 29 4.86 -18.09 50.22
C LEU A 29 4.00 -18.40 48.98
N LEU A 30 3.68 -19.68 48.74
CA LEU A 30 2.76 -20.08 47.67
C LEU A 30 1.38 -19.41 47.83
N GLY A 31 0.83 -19.38 49.04
CA GLY A 31 -0.45 -18.72 49.34
C GLY A 31 -0.41 -17.21 49.11
N GLU A 32 0.73 -16.57 49.38
CA GLU A 32 0.94 -15.13 49.12
C GLU A 32 1.03 -14.85 47.62
N LEU A 33 1.78 -15.67 46.88
CA LEU A 33 1.90 -15.56 45.40
C LEU A 33 0.55 -15.78 44.71
N HIS A 34 -0.23 -16.76 45.16
CA HIS A 34 -1.57 -17.01 44.64
C HIS A 34 -2.50 -15.81 44.81
N ARG A 35 -2.55 -15.25 46.04
CA ARG A 35 -3.34 -14.02 46.30
C ARG A 35 -2.88 -12.82 45.49
N ALA A 36 -1.57 -12.65 45.29
CA ALA A 36 -1.02 -11.61 44.47
C ALA A 36 -1.41 -11.79 43.01
N HIS A 37 -1.38 -13.02 42.51
CA HIS A 37 -1.80 -13.37 41.13
C HIS A 37 -3.30 -13.11 40.91
N GLU A 38 -4.18 -13.57 41.83
CA GLU A 38 -5.61 -13.27 41.77
C GLU A 38 -5.88 -11.75 41.80
N GLY A 39 -5.14 -11.01 42.64
CA GLY A 39 -5.22 -9.56 42.72
C GLY A 39 -4.87 -8.89 41.39
N ARG A 40 -3.84 -9.39 40.67
CA ARG A 40 -3.45 -8.90 39.33
C ARG A 40 -4.51 -9.19 38.29
N ILE A 41 -5.03 -10.42 38.26
CA ILE A 41 -6.12 -10.80 37.32
C ILE A 41 -7.33 -9.91 37.54
N LYS A 42 -7.69 -9.67 38.80
CA LYS A 42 -8.80 -8.78 39.15
C LYS A 42 -8.54 -7.36 38.67
N ALA A 43 -7.37 -6.79 38.93
CA ALA A 43 -7.00 -5.46 38.49
C ALA A 43 -7.05 -5.34 36.96
N ALA A 44 -6.47 -6.29 36.23
CA ALA A 44 -6.52 -6.35 34.78
C ALA A 44 -7.94 -6.50 34.20
N THR A 45 -8.83 -7.17 34.93
CA THR A 45 -10.24 -7.31 34.57
C THR A 45 -11.04 -6.03 34.84
N ASP A 46 -10.75 -5.34 35.93
CA ASP A 46 -11.46 -4.14 36.33
C ASP A 46 -10.99 -2.90 35.57
N ASP A 47 -9.70 -2.80 35.27
CA ASP A 47 -9.10 -1.75 34.44
C ASP A 47 -8.06 -2.35 33.46
N PRO A 48 -8.53 -2.87 32.34
CA PRO A 48 -7.66 -3.49 31.34
C PRO A 48 -6.72 -2.49 30.67
N LEU A 49 -7.05 -1.20 30.67
CA LEU A 49 -6.22 -0.16 30.09
C LEU A 49 -4.90 0.00 30.86
N ARG A 50 -4.97 0.05 32.21
CA ARG A 50 -3.81 0.30 33.08
C ARG A 50 -3.10 -0.98 33.50
N TYR A 51 -3.86 -2.05 33.75
CA TYR A 51 -3.36 -3.30 34.34
C TYR A 51 -3.47 -4.51 33.43
N GLY A 52 -3.98 -4.32 32.19
CA GLY A 52 -4.03 -5.35 31.18
C GLY A 52 -2.65 -5.72 30.66
N PHE A 53 -2.61 -6.64 29.70
CA PHE A 53 -1.36 -7.00 29.06
C PHE A 53 -0.89 -5.93 28.06
N ASP A 54 0.39 -5.97 27.75
CA ASP A 54 1.01 -5.14 26.74
C ASP A 54 1.86 -5.98 25.80
N LEU A 55 2.12 -5.45 24.61
CA LEU A 55 2.99 -6.08 23.61
C LEU A 55 4.04 -5.07 23.19
N ASP A 56 5.28 -5.54 22.99
CA ASP A 56 6.40 -4.70 22.53
C ASP A 56 6.04 -3.93 21.22
N GLY A 57 5.24 -4.56 20.35
CA GLY A 57 4.74 -3.91 19.14
C GLY A 57 3.83 -2.71 19.41
N TRP A 58 3.05 -2.72 20.48
CA TRP A 58 2.19 -1.58 20.86
C TRP A 58 3.01 -0.43 21.42
N ASP A 59 4.07 -0.73 22.18
CA ASP A 59 5.03 0.27 22.66
C ASP A 59 5.71 0.97 21.47
N ARG A 60 6.11 0.21 20.43
CA ARG A 60 6.69 0.78 19.19
C ARG A 60 5.72 1.73 18.47
N ILE A 61 4.41 1.41 18.42
CA ILE A 61 3.39 2.30 17.85
C ILE A 61 3.32 3.60 18.66
N GLN A 62 3.23 3.47 19.98
CA GLN A 62 3.14 4.62 20.88
C GLN A 62 4.37 5.52 20.78
N GLU A 63 5.59 4.97 20.79
CA GLU A 63 6.84 5.70 20.56
C GLU A 63 6.84 6.42 19.20
N GLY A 64 6.37 5.73 18.15
CA GLY A 64 6.22 6.30 16.81
C GLY A 64 5.31 7.53 16.81
N LEU A 65 4.15 7.45 17.46
CA LEU A 65 3.19 8.55 17.56
C LEU A 65 3.68 9.71 18.45
N TYR A 66 4.51 9.45 19.45
CA TYR A 66 5.15 10.54 20.21
C TYR A 66 6.19 11.30 19.39
N THR A 67 6.87 10.60 18.48
CA THR A 67 7.98 11.16 17.69
C THR A 67 7.49 11.80 16.41
N TYR A 68 6.60 11.13 15.67
CA TYR A 68 6.16 11.50 14.33
C TYR A 68 4.67 11.89 14.29
N ASN A 69 4.23 12.46 13.17
CA ASN A 69 2.83 12.89 13.01
C ASN A 69 1.88 11.75 12.65
N GLU A 70 2.41 10.71 12.03
CA GLU A 70 1.64 9.55 11.56
C GLU A 70 2.33 8.25 11.99
N CYS A 71 1.54 7.22 12.25
CA CYS A 71 2.02 5.87 12.43
C CYS A 71 1.22 4.91 11.56
N LEU A 72 1.90 4.31 10.58
CA LEU A 72 1.37 3.21 9.79
C LEU A 72 1.68 1.89 10.49
N THR A 73 0.65 1.18 10.93
CA THR A 73 0.76 -0.10 11.61
C THR A 73 0.33 -1.23 10.67
N LEU A 74 1.29 -1.95 10.15
CA LEU A 74 1.07 -3.14 9.33
C LEU A 74 1.18 -4.38 10.20
N GLY A 75 0.26 -5.31 10.08
CA GLY A 75 0.35 -6.48 10.97
C GLY A 75 -0.22 -7.74 10.37
N GLY A 76 0.39 -8.87 10.76
CA GLY A 76 -0.10 -10.19 10.43
C GLY A 76 -1.46 -10.50 11.07
N ASN A 77 -2.02 -11.64 10.69
CA ASN A 77 -3.26 -12.12 11.26
C ASN A 77 -3.12 -12.35 12.77
N ARG A 78 -4.08 -11.83 13.55
CA ARG A 78 -4.10 -11.96 15.01
C ARG A 78 -2.85 -11.44 15.73
N SER A 79 -2.12 -10.52 15.12
CA SER A 79 -0.97 -9.85 15.74
C SER A 79 -1.35 -8.87 16.85
N GLY A 80 -2.65 -8.61 17.06
CA GLY A 80 -3.13 -7.68 18.10
C GLY A 80 -3.26 -6.23 17.63
N LYS A 81 -3.26 -5.96 16.33
CA LYS A 81 -3.38 -4.60 15.76
C LYS A 81 -4.54 -3.80 16.36
N THR A 82 -5.77 -4.24 16.11
CA THR A 82 -6.98 -3.51 16.54
C THR A 82 -7.03 -3.32 18.05
N THR A 83 -6.59 -4.34 18.83
CA THR A 83 -6.52 -4.25 20.30
C THR A 83 -5.49 -3.22 20.76
N GLY A 84 -4.30 -3.20 20.15
CA GLY A 84 -3.25 -2.23 20.44
C GLY A 84 -3.65 -0.80 20.06
N CYS A 85 -4.24 -0.62 18.87
CA CYS A 85 -4.77 0.68 18.45
C CYS A 85 -5.89 1.18 19.39
N ALA A 86 -6.79 0.28 19.84
CA ALA A 86 -7.83 0.62 20.81
C ALA A 86 -7.24 1.02 22.18
N LYS A 87 -6.18 0.35 22.63
CA LYS A 87 -5.46 0.71 23.86
C LYS A 87 -4.85 2.11 23.75
N ILE A 88 -4.16 2.40 22.67
CA ILE A 88 -3.53 3.70 22.41
C ILE A 88 -4.59 4.81 22.31
N LEU A 89 -5.72 4.55 21.62
CA LEU A 89 -6.86 5.47 21.62
C LEU A 89 -7.34 5.76 23.04
N MET A 90 -7.59 4.73 23.85
CA MET A 90 -8.13 4.89 25.19
C MET A 90 -7.14 5.55 26.14
N GLN A 91 -5.83 5.32 25.99
CA GLN A 91 -4.80 6.07 26.72
C GLN A 91 -4.88 7.56 26.38
N SER A 92 -4.91 7.89 25.08
CA SER A 92 -5.04 9.29 24.65
C SER A 92 -6.32 9.95 25.18
N VAL A 93 -7.45 9.25 25.17
CA VAL A 93 -8.75 9.73 25.69
C VAL A 93 -8.75 9.94 27.20
N THR A 94 -8.06 9.09 27.97
CA THR A 94 -8.04 9.16 29.44
C THR A 94 -6.98 10.13 29.99
N GLU A 95 -5.92 10.39 29.25
CA GLU A 95 -4.83 11.29 29.63
C GLU A 95 -5.10 12.76 29.30
N ASN A 96 -5.98 13.04 28.34
CA ASN A 96 -6.25 14.39 27.84
C ASN A 96 -7.72 14.77 28.02
N THR A 97 -8.01 16.07 28.12
CA THR A 97 -9.35 16.60 28.36
C THR A 97 -9.90 17.39 27.18
N ASP A 98 -11.24 17.43 27.07
CA ASP A 98 -11.98 18.25 26.11
C ASP A 98 -11.54 18.06 24.65
N GLY A 99 -11.22 16.82 24.28
CA GLY A 99 -10.79 16.45 22.94
C GLY A 99 -11.90 15.90 22.05
N HIS A 100 -11.56 15.74 20.77
CA HIS A 100 -12.40 15.04 19.80
C HIS A 100 -11.54 14.10 18.97
N VAL A 101 -11.85 12.83 18.99
CA VAL A 101 -11.15 11.80 18.21
C VAL A 101 -12.12 11.13 17.25
N VAL A 102 -11.70 10.85 16.03
CA VAL A 102 -12.50 10.13 15.05
C VAL A 102 -11.86 8.78 14.70
N CYS A 103 -12.68 7.75 14.65
CA CYS A 103 -12.30 6.40 14.27
C CYS A 103 -13.02 5.98 13.00
N PHE A 104 -12.30 5.36 12.06
CA PHE A 104 -12.86 4.84 10.83
C PHE A 104 -12.67 3.34 10.71
N SER A 105 -13.65 2.66 10.16
CA SER A 105 -13.59 1.24 9.80
C SER A 105 -14.27 1.00 8.46
N GLN A 106 -14.11 -0.20 7.91
CA GLN A 106 -14.57 -0.55 6.56
C GLN A 106 -16.07 -0.29 6.37
N ASN A 107 -16.89 -0.79 7.29
CA ASN A 107 -18.36 -0.68 7.25
C ASN A 107 -18.94 -0.71 8.66
N ALA A 108 -20.26 -0.53 8.78
CA ALA A 108 -20.95 -0.47 10.08
C ALA A 108 -20.79 -1.77 10.89
N ASP A 109 -20.80 -2.93 10.24
CA ASP A 109 -20.69 -4.23 10.92
C ASP A 109 -19.28 -4.42 11.52
N THR A 110 -18.23 -4.15 10.76
CA THR A 110 -16.84 -4.19 11.25
C THR A 110 -16.60 -3.14 12.31
N SER A 111 -17.20 -1.94 12.19
CA SER A 111 -17.13 -0.91 13.22
C SER A 111 -17.65 -1.43 14.55
N VAL A 112 -18.87 -1.97 14.57
CA VAL A 112 -19.54 -2.42 15.80
C VAL A 112 -18.88 -3.67 16.38
N LYS A 113 -18.61 -4.69 15.55
CA LYS A 113 -18.16 -6.00 16.01
C LYS A 113 -16.67 -6.09 16.29
N VAL A 114 -15.86 -5.21 15.69
CA VAL A 114 -14.41 -5.27 15.77
C VAL A 114 -13.85 -4.03 16.45
N GLN A 115 -13.94 -2.85 15.81
CA GLN A 115 -13.31 -1.63 16.31
C GLN A 115 -13.92 -1.14 17.62
N GLN A 116 -15.24 -0.95 17.68
CA GLN A 116 -15.92 -0.50 18.90
C GLN A 116 -15.86 -1.55 20.01
N ALA A 117 -15.90 -2.84 19.66
CA ALA A 117 -15.74 -3.92 20.63
C ALA A 117 -14.36 -3.89 21.30
N ALA A 118 -13.29 -3.68 20.51
CA ALA A 118 -11.94 -3.55 21.06
C ALA A 118 -11.81 -2.34 22.00
N VAL A 119 -12.40 -1.21 21.63
CA VAL A 119 -12.45 -0.01 22.50
C VAL A 119 -13.23 -0.29 23.79
N TRP A 120 -14.36 -1.00 23.69
CA TRP A 120 -15.13 -1.41 24.85
C TRP A 120 -14.35 -2.35 25.78
N GLU A 121 -13.56 -3.25 25.26
CA GLU A 121 -12.70 -4.15 26.04
C GLU A 121 -11.62 -3.40 26.81
N MET A 122 -11.12 -2.27 26.28
CA MET A 122 -10.14 -1.40 26.97
C MET A 122 -10.79 -0.45 27.99
N MET A 123 -12.11 -0.29 27.97
CA MET A 123 -12.83 0.62 28.86
C MET A 123 -12.74 0.14 30.31
N PRO A 124 -12.32 0.96 31.30
CA PRO A 124 -12.39 0.60 32.71
C PRO A 124 -13.81 0.25 33.13
N LYS A 125 -13.96 -0.78 33.96
CA LYS A 125 -15.26 -1.37 34.32
C LYS A 125 -16.19 -0.39 35.05
N GLU A 126 -15.63 0.58 35.75
CA GLU A 126 -16.38 1.63 36.42
C GLU A 126 -17.21 2.49 35.46
N PHE A 127 -16.76 2.70 34.22
CA PHE A 127 -17.48 3.45 33.20
C PHE A 127 -18.42 2.60 32.36
N ARG A 128 -18.36 1.26 32.47
CA ARG A 128 -19.20 0.34 31.65
C ARG A 128 -20.64 0.24 32.17
N LYS A 129 -20.93 0.68 33.40
CA LYS A 129 -22.28 0.66 34.00
C LYS A 129 -22.38 1.75 35.05
N LYS A 130 -23.64 2.13 35.34
CA LYS A 130 -23.92 3.09 36.42
C LYS A 130 -23.33 2.63 37.74
N THR A 131 -22.33 3.34 38.22
CA THR A 131 -21.64 3.07 39.48
C THR A 131 -21.91 4.22 40.47
N LYS A 132 -22.19 3.90 41.73
CA LYS A 132 -22.45 4.92 42.77
C LYS A 132 -21.19 5.78 42.98
N GLY A 133 -21.35 7.09 42.82
CA GLY A 133 -20.26 8.07 43.00
C GLY A 133 -19.49 8.41 41.73
N ILE A 134 -19.83 7.80 40.60
CA ILE A 134 -19.27 8.14 39.29
C ILE A 134 -20.35 8.85 38.45
N GLU A 135 -20.06 10.08 38.03
CA GLU A 135 -20.97 10.85 37.17
C GLU A 135 -20.78 10.43 35.72
N GLY A 136 -21.72 9.67 35.22
CA GLY A 136 -21.76 9.22 33.84
C GLY A 136 -21.31 7.77 33.66
N TYR A 137 -21.83 7.16 32.61
CA TYR A 137 -21.43 5.84 32.13
C TYR A 137 -21.64 5.75 30.63
N ILE A 138 -20.94 4.82 30.01
CA ILE A 138 -20.96 4.66 28.56
C ILE A 138 -21.81 3.43 28.21
N ASN A 139 -22.77 3.62 27.30
CA ASN A 139 -23.63 2.55 26.83
C ASN A 139 -23.04 1.90 25.58
N TYR A 140 -22.87 0.60 25.64
CA TYR A 140 -22.44 -0.23 24.54
C TYR A 140 -23.27 -1.52 24.48
N SER A 141 -23.55 -2.00 23.29
CA SER A 141 -24.13 -3.32 23.08
C SER A 141 -23.39 -4.06 21.96
N MET A 142 -23.28 -5.39 22.07
CA MET A 142 -22.62 -6.21 21.06
C MET A 142 -23.32 -6.18 19.68
N GLN A 143 -24.62 -5.83 19.67
CA GLN A 143 -25.40 -5.78 18.40
C GLN A 143 -25.31 -4.42 17.72
N ASN A 144 -25.30 -3.31 18.49
CA ASN A 144 -25.45 -1.96 17.95
C ASN A 144 -24.24 -1.05 18.21
N GLY A 145 -23.23 -1.54 18.93
CA GLY A 145 -22.08 -0.74 19.33
C GLY A 145 -22.42 0.34 20.37
N PHE A 146 -21.65 1.43 20.34
CA PHE A 146 -21.94 2.62 21.14
C PHE A 146 -23.16 3.35 20.61
N THR A 147 -23.98 3.90 21.52
CA THR A 147 -25.19 4.63 21.15
C THR A 147 -24.89 5.81 20.25
N GLY A 148 -25.47 5.84 19.05
CA GLY A 148 -25.20 6.88 18.04
C GLY A 148 -23.80 6.82 17.45
N SER A 149 -23.16 5.64 17.50
CA SER A 149 -21.78 5.43 17.02
C SER A 149 -20.77 6.43 17.61
N SER A 150 -20.95 6.79 18.88
CA SER A 150 -20.07 7.72 19.59
C SER A 150 -20.19 7.56 21.10
N PHE A 151 -19.19 8.05 21.82
CA PHE A 151 -19.29 8.23 23.26
C PHE A 151 -18.52 9.48 23.71
N ILE A 152 -18.87 9.97 24.91
CA ILE A 152 -18.10 10.99 25.62
C ILE A 152 -17.55 10.33 26.87
N PHE A 153 -16.22 10.35 27.03
CA PHE A 153 -15.59 9.78 28.20
C PHE A 153 -15.89 10.65 29.43
N PRO A 154 -16.45 10.11 30.52
CA PRO A 154 -17.03 10.92 31.60
C PRO A 154 -16.03 11.86 32.27
N ASP A 155 -14.84 11.35 32.62
CA ASP A 155 -13.85 12.11 33.40
C ASP A 155 -13.15 13.21 32.59
N THR A 156 -12.86 12.95 31.35
CA THR A 156 -12.09 13.86 30.50
C THR A 156 -12.95 14.67 29.53
N ARG A 157 -14.25 14.33 29.39
CA ARG A 157 -15.19 14.95 28.46
C ARG A 157 -14.75 14.82 26.99
N THR A 158 -13.82 13.93 26.71
CA THR A 158 -13.35 13.66 25.36
C THR A 158 -14.39 12.88 24.58
N ARG A 159 -14.70 13.37 23.38
CA ARG A 159 -15.62 12.73 22.45
C ARG A 159 -14.88 11.81 21.49
N VAL A 160 -15.42 10.63 21.28
CA VAL A 160 -14.95 9.67 20.27
C VAL A 160 -16.10 9.35 19.32
N ASP A 161 -15.92 9.59 18.03
CA ASP A 161 -16.88 9.27 16.97
C ASP A 161 -16.38 8.11 16.12
N PHE A 162 -17.28 7.19 15.78
CA PHE A 162 -17.02 6.08 14.88
C PHE A 162 -17.74 6.30 13.55
N LYS A 163 -17.00 6.27 12.47
CA LYS A 163 -17.46 6.45 11.09
C LYS A 163 -16.98 5.30 10.22
N THR A 164 -17.49 5.23 8.99
CA THR A 164 -17.06 4.21 8.03
C THR A 164 -16.51 4.86 6.76
N TYR A 165 -15.64 4.12 6.05
CA TYR A 165 -15.13 4.57 4.74
C TYR A 165 -16.28 4.77 3.75
N THR A 166 -17.30 3.90 3.78
CA THR A 166 -18.50 4.05 2.94
C THR A 166 -19.25 5.36 3.21
N GLN A 167 -19.33 5.79 4.49
CA GLN A 167 -19.96 7.09 4.82
C GLN A 167 -19.17 8.25 4.24
N PHE A 168 -17.83 8.19 4.28
CA PHE A 168 -16.97 9.22 3.70
C PHE A 168 -17.07 9.22 2.16
N SER A 169 -17.01 8.06 1.51
CA SER A 169 -17.14 7.95 0.05
C SER A 169 -18.47 8.49 -0.47
N ASN A 170 -19.55 8.27 0.29
CA ASN A 170 -20.87 8.81 -0.06
C ASN A 170 -21.02 10.31 0.24
N ASN A 171 -20.28 10.84 1.19
CA ASN A 171 -20.30 12.25 1.56
C ASN A 171 -18.94 12.70 2.08
N GLN A 172 -18.10 13.20 1.20
CA GLN A 172 -16.75 13.65 1.53
C GLN A 172 -16.75 14.87 2.48
N THR A 173 -17.85 15.61 2.58
CA THR A 173 -17.97 16.75 3.49
C THR A 173 -18.30 16.37 4.94
N ILE A 174 -18.44 15.08 5.25
CA ILE A 174 -18.81 14.57 6.60
C ILE A 174 -17.84 15.00 7.71
N LEU A 175 -16.61 15.41 7.35
CA LEU A 175 -15.58 15.90 8.26
C LEU A 175 -15.44 17.43 8.25
N GLU A 176 -16.23 18.15 7.45
CA GLU A 176 -16.15 19.59 7.38
C GLU A 176 -16.57 20.24 8.70
N GLY A 177 -15.84 21.27 9.12
CA GLY A 177 -16.08 21.99 10.36
C GLY A 177 -15.61 21.29 11.64
N PHE A 178 -15.08 20.06 11.55
CA PHE A 178 -14.50 19.38 12.71
C PHE A 178 -12.99 19.61 12.79
N GLU A 179 -12.49 19.66 14.02
CA GLU A 179 -11.07 19.63 14.38
C GLU A 179 -10.86 18.45 15.33
N PHE A 180 -9.89 17.61 15.03
CA PHE A 180 -9.63 16.41 15.82
C PHE A 180 -8.36 16.54 16.65
N GLY A 181 -8.35 15.87 17.81
CA GLY A 181 -7.28 15.92 18.79
C GLY A 181 -7.63 16.81 20.00
N PHE A 182 -6.62 17.21 20.73
CA PHE A 182 -6.72 17.98 21.98
C PHE A 182 -6.03 19.33 21.83
N SER A 183 -6.66 20.40 22.32
CA SER A 183 -6.10 21.74 22.24
C SER A 183 -4.91 21.95 23.16
N LYS A 184 -4.87 21.24 24.30
CA LYS A 184 -3.80 21.28 25.31
C LYS A 184 -3.53 19.86 25.78
N PRO A 185 -2.83 19.05 24.97
CA PRO A 185 -2.57 17.67 25.33
C PRO A 185 -1.61 17.58 26.52
N SER A 186 -1.91 16.71 27.48
CA SER A 186 -1.06 16.33 28.60
C SER A 186 -0.33 14.99 28.35
N GLY A 187 -0.81 14.21 27.38
CA GLY A 187 -0.24 12.97 26.92
C GLY A 187 -0.23 12.88 25.41
N LEU A 188 -0.38 11.68 24.86
CA LEU A 188 -0.44 11.45 23.42
C LEU A 188 -1.63 12.18 22.79
N ASN A 189 -1.39 13.04 21.80
CA ASN A 189 -2.43 13.79 21.09
C ASN A 189 -2.94 13.02 19.87
N LEU A 190 -3.69 11.92 20.07
CA LEU A 190 -4.30 11.18 18.97
C LEU A 190 -5.56 11.90 18.48
N GLY A 191 -5.67 12.18 17.20
CA GLY A 191 -6.84 12.82 16.59
C GLY A 191 -7.67 11.87 15.72
N ALA A 192 -7.04 10.89 15.07
CA ALA A 192 -7.74 9.93 14.23
C ALA A 192 -7.12 8.52 14.28
N TRP A 193 -7.99 7.50 14.16
CA TRP A 193 -7.61 6.11 13.99
C TRP A 193 -8.37 5.47 12.84
N LEU A 194 -7.63 5.01 11.83
CA LEU A 194 -8.14 4.25 10.69
C LEU A 194 -7.84 2.77 10.90
N ASP A 195 -8.89 1.93 10.98
CA ASP A 195 -8.77 0.47 11.16
C ASP A 195 -9.13 -0.24 9.86
N GLU A 196 -8.29 -1.22 9.48
CA GLU A 196 -8.38 -1.93 8.20
C GLU A 196 -8.49 -0.95 7.00
N TYR A 197 -7.57 0.01 6.96
CA TYR A 197 -7.56 1.03 5.92
C TYR A 197 -7.16 0.44 4.57
N LEU A 198 -7.96 0.69 3.54
CA LEU A 198 -7.83 0.08 2.22
C LEU A 198 -7.24 1.03 1.15
N GLY A 199 -6.73 2.21 1.53
CA GLY A 199 -6.01 3.07 0.59
C GLY A 199 -6.82 4.20 -0.06
N ASP A 200 -7.81 4.81 0.64
CA ASP A 200 -8.48 6.03 0.17
C ASP A 200 -7.64 7.27 0.53
N SER A 201 -6.82 7.73 -0.40
CA SER A 201 -5.96 8.92 -0.23
C SER A 201 -6.77 10.19 0.06
N ALA A 202 -7.99 10.33 -0.46
CA ALA A 202 -8.85 11.50 -0.22
C ALA A 202 -9.23 11.62 1.26
N LEU A 203 -9.54 10.50 1.93
CA LEU A 203 -9.83 10.50 3.36
C LEU A 203 -8.61 10.91 4.19
N VAL A 204 -7.45 10.33 3.91
CA VAL A 204 -6.21 10.64 4.64
C VAL A 204 -5.83 12.10 4.47
N ASN A 205 -5.87 12.61 3.24
CA ASN A 205 -5.58 14.02 2.96
C ASN A 205 -6.56 14.95 3.70
N THR A 206 -7.86 14.63 3.69
CA THR A 206 -8.86 15.39 4.45
C THR A 206 -8.55 15.37 5.96
N LEU A 207 -8.21 14.21 6.52
CA LEU A 207 -7.87 14.08 7.93
C LEU A 207 -6.61 14.87 8.28
N ARG A 208 -5.55 14.83 7.48
CA ARG A 208 -4.32 15.61 7.70
C ARG A 208 -4.60 17.10 7.91
N PHE A 209 -5.48 17.69 7.10
CA PHE A 209 -5.91 19.08 7.30
C PHE A 209 -6.65 19.30 8.63
N ARG A 210 -7.51 18.35 9.02
CA ARG A 210 -8.29 18.45 10.26
C ARG A 210 -7.45 18.20 11.52
N LEU A 211 -6.38 17.43 11.40
CA LEU A 211 -5.43 17.13 12.47
C LEU A 211 -4.41 18.27 12.67
N ALA A 212 -4.04 18.97 11.60
CA ALA A 212 -3.04 20.03 11.62
C ALA A 212 -3.38 21.16 12.59
N THR A 213 -4.66 21.55 12.71
CA THR A 213 -5.11 22.63 13.59
C THR A 213 -4.74 22.40 15.05
N ARG A 214 -4.76 21.14 15.52
CA ARG A 214 -4.45 20.76 16.90
C ARG A 214 -3.12 20.03 17.03
N ASN A 215 -2.34 19.96 15.95
CA ASN A 215 -1.10 19.18 15.89
C ASN A 215 -1.29 17.75 16.43
N SER A 216 -2.39 17.12 16.04
CA SER A 216 -2.76 15.79 16.50
C SER A 216 -2.30 14.71 15.53
N LYS A 217 -2.20 13.49 16.03
CA LYS A 217 -1.58 12.35 15.38
C LYS A 217 -2.59 11.49 14.64
N LEU A 218 -2.13 10.84 13.57
CA LEU A 218 -2.89 9.88 12.77
C LEU A 218 -2.33 8.46 12.99
N LEU A 219 -3.20 7.55 13.40
CA LEU A 219 -2.90 6.13 13.52
C LEU A 219 -3.64 5.34 12.45
N ILE A 220 -2.92 4.56 11.65
CA ILE A 220 -3.48 3.75 10.56
C ILE A 220 -3.06 2.30 10.80
N GLY A 221 -4.01 1.36 10.81
CA GLY A 221 -3.71 -0.06 11.05
C GLY A 221 -4.47 -1.00 10.13
N PHE A 222 -3.75 -1.88 9.39
CA PHE A 222 -4.36 -2.93 8.59
C PHE A 222 -3.40 -4.09 8.26
N THR A 223 -3.93 -5.16 7.67
CA THR A 223 -3.12 -6.24 7.09
C THR A 223 -2.95 -5.98 5.61
N PRO A 224 -1.72 -5.92 5.06
CA PRO A 224 -1.47 -5.56 3.66
C PRO A 224 -1.76 -6.73 2.70
N LEU A 225 -3.02 -7.19 2.65
CA LEU A 225 -3.44 -8.33 1.82
C LEU A 225 -3.37 -8.02 0.32
N ASP A 226 -3.57 -6.76 -0.03
CA ASP A 226 -3.53 -6.30 -1.42
C ASP A 226 -2.10 -5.93 -1.89
N GLY A 227 -1.10 -6.19 -1.06
CA GLY A 227 0.30 -5.98 -1.38
C GLY A 227 0.76 -4.52 -1.31
N TYR A 228 1.63 -4.12 -2.23
CA TYR A 228 2.12 -2.74 -2.36
C TYR A 228 1.07 -1.88 -3.06
N THR A 229 0.07 -1.42 -2.32
CA THR A 229 -0.84 -0.40 -2.86
C THR A 229 -0.10 0.93 -3.00
N PRO A 230 -0.57 1.86 -3.85
CA PRO A 230 -0.01 3.21 -3.95
C PRO A 230 0.11 3.89 -2.60
N PHE A 231 -0.89 3.70 -1.75
CA PHE A 231 -0.89 4.22 -0.38
C PHE A 231 0.27 3.67 0.47
N ILE A 232 0.54 2.35 0.43
CA ILE A 232 1.67 1.74 1.13
C ILE A 232 2.99 2.22 0.55
N SER A 233 3.08 2.31 -0.78
CA SER A 233 4.28 2.77 -1.48
C SER A 233 4.70 4.18 -1.07
N GLU A 234 3.75 5.09 -0.81
CA GLU A 234 4.02 6.43 -0.29
C GLU A 234 4.79 6.42 1.05
N TYR A 235 4.49 5.47 1.92
CA TYR A 235 5.18 5.35 3.22
C TYR A 235 6.50 4.60 3.11
N LEU A 236 6.60 3.63 2.20
CA LEU A 236 7.78 2.78 2.08
C LEU A 236 8.87 3.35 1.18
N LYS A 237 8.53 4.32 0.32
CA LYS A 237 9.52 4.99 -0.54
C LYS A 237 10.58 5.69 0.33
N GLY A 238 11.83 5.28 0.15
CA GLY A 238 12.95 5.80 0.95
C GLY A 238 12.90 5.49 2.45
N ALA A 239 12.05 4.54 2.88
CA ALA A 239 11.90 4.22 4.29
C ALA A 239 13.16 3.57 4.86
N GLU A 240 13.61 4.08 6.01
CA GLU A 240 14.80 3.61 6.71
C GLU A 240 14.42 2.55 7.76
N VAL A 241 15.10 1.41 7.75
CA VAL A 241 14.90 0.35 8.74
C VAL A 241 15.57 0.74 10.05
N LEU A 242 14.79 0.89 11.11
CA LEU A 242 15.27 1.24 12.44
C LEU A 242 15.50 0.01 13.34
N GLU A 243 14.63 -1.00 13.20
CA GLU A 243 14.68 -2.21 14.02
C GLU A 243 14.26 -3.42 13.20
N THR A 244 14.97 -4.55 13.40
CA THR A 244 14.67 -5.84 12.75
C THR A 244 14.61 -6.96 13.78
N ARG A 245 13.97 -8.07 13.40
CA ARG A 245 14.01 -9.32 14.16
C ARG A 245 14.03 -10.54 13.21
N ALA A 246 14.47 -11.68 13.74
CA ALA A 246 14.41 -12.94 13.01
C ALA A 246 12.96 -13.44 12.89
N ALA A 247 12.57 -13.85 11.69
CA ALA A 247 11.27 -14.43 11.36
C ALA A 247 11.37 -15.96 11.25
N GLU A 248 10.82 -16.67 12.24
CA GLU A 248 10.93 -18.14 12.32
C GLU A 248 10.40 -18.85 11.06
N LEU A 249 9.22 -18.45 10.56
CA LEU A 249 8.61 -19.07 9.38
C LEU A 249 9.30 -18.68 8.05
N LEU A 250 10.29 -17.80 8.08
CA LEU A 250 11.10 -17.39 6.94
C LEU A 250 12.58 -17.78 7.13
N ASP A 251 12.84 -18.94 7.67
CA ASP A 251 14.20 -19.48 7.89
C ASP A 251 15.09 -18.52 8.72
N ASN A 252 14.51 -17.85 9.69
CA ASN A 252 15.14 -16.84 10.54
C ASN A 252 15.71 -15.63 9.77
N LYS A 253 15.16 -15.32 8.58
CA LYS A 253 15.48 -14.08 7.86
C LYS A 253 15.18 -12.88 8.74
N GLN A 254 16.06 -11.87 8.72
CA GLN A 254 15.80 -10.61 9.38
C GLN A 254 14.69 -9.85 8.64
N VAL A 255 13.66 -9.46 9.38
CA VAL A 255 12.52 -8.70 8.87
C VAL A 255 12.32 -7.44 9.69
N PRO A 256 11.85 -6.34 9.09
CA PRO A 256 11.64 -5.11 9.82
C PRO A 256 10.50 -5.24 10.84
N VAL A 257 10.66 -4.61 12.00
CA VAL A 257 9.61 -4.38 12.99
C VAL A 257 9.31 -2.90 13.17
N LYS A 258 10.27 -2.02 12.82
CA LYS A 258 10.11 -0.56 12.83
C LYS A 258 10.91 0.08 11.71
N GLN A 259 10.26 1.00 10.98
CA GLN A 259 10.89 1.83 9.96
C GLN A 259 10.49 3.30 10.14
N TYR A 260 11.26 4.20 9.55
CA TYR A 260 10.94 5.61 9.42
C TYR A 260 10.73 5.97 7.95
N SER A 261 9.66 6.66 7.66
CA SER A 261 9.35 7.21 6.33
C SER A 261 9.71 8.70 6.30
N PRO A 262 10.81 9.10 5.63
CA PRO A 262 11.19 10.51 5.55
C PRO A 262 10.21 11.34 4.72
N GLU A 263 9.64 10.79 3.69
CA GLU A 263 8.69 11.50 2.82
C GLU A 263 7.38 11.86 3.54
N ARG A 264 6.96 11.02 4.50
CA ARG A 264 5.70 11.21 5.23
C ARG A 264 5.88 11.71 6.67
N ASP A 265 7.12 11.85 7.14
CA ASP A 265 7.41 12.08 8.57
C ASP A 265 6.62 11.11 9.46
N ALA A 266 6.70 9.83 9.13
CA ALA A 266 5.87 8.79 9.71
C ALA A 266 6.70 7.62 10.24
N SER A 267 6.20 6.99 11.32
CA SER A 267 6.68 5.70 11.78
C SER A 267 5.91 4.59 11.06
N ILE A 268 6.61 3.54 10.65
CA ILE A 268 6.00 2.30 10.15
C ILE A 268 6.34 1.21 11.16
N VAL A 269 5.31 0.57 11.73
CA VAL A 269 5.45 -0.51 12.72
C VAL A 269 4.83 -1.79 12.20
N TYR A 270 5.60 -2.87 12.24
CA TYR A 270 5.13 -4.19 11.85
C TYR A 270 4.80 -5.01 13.09
N LEU A 271 3.55 -5.48 13.18
CA LEU A 271 3.09 -6.35 14.25
C LEU A 271 3.10 -7.79 13.77
N HIS A 272 4.00 -8.58 14.29
CA HIS A 272 4.14 -9.97 13.93
C HIS A 272 3.19 -10.86 14.74
N SER A 273 2.62 -11.89 14.12
CA SER A 273 1.65 -12.78 14.78
C SER A 273 2.28 -13.59 15.93
N ASP A 274 3.59 -13.86 15.87
CA ASP A 274 4.35 -14.59 16.91
C ASP A 274 4.67 -13.74 18.14
N GLU A 275 4.55 -12.40 18.06
CA GLU A 275 4.69 -11.51 19.21
C GLU A 275 3.43 -11.49 20.08
N ASN A 276 2.28 -11.99 19.59
CA ASN A 276 1.04 -12.02 20.35
C ASN A 276 0.79 -13.44 20.94
N PRO A 277 1.09 -13.67 22.20
CA PRO A 277 0.90 -14.98 22.84
C PRO A 277 -0.57 -15.41 22.92
N PHE A 278 -1.52 -14.48 22.75
CA PHE A 278 -2.96 -14.76 22.76
C PHE A 278 -3.53 -14.93 21.34
N GLY A 279 -2.74 -14.67 20.30
CA GLY A 279 -3.14 -14.76 18.90
C GLY A 279 -3.34 -16.19 18.38
N GLY A 280 -2.86 -17.19 19.12
CA GLY A 280 -2.86 -18.58 18.68
C GLY A 280 -1.86 -18.85 17.56
N TYR A 281 -0.66 -18.28 17.69
CA TYR A 281 0.41 -18.36 16.67
C TYR A 281 0.73 -19.79 16.22
N GLU A 282 0.79 -20.77 17.13
CA GLU A 282 1.07 -22.17 16.77
C GLU A 282 0.09 -22.72 15.71
N ARG A 283 -1.20 -22.34 15.83
CA ARG A 283 -2.21 -22.73 14.85
C ARG A 283 -2.01 -21.98 13.53
N ILE A 284 -1.73 -20.69 13.60
CA ILE A 284 -1.44 -19.87 12.41
C ILE A 284 -0.20 -20.42 11.69
N ALA A 285 0.88 -20.69 12.41
CA ALA A 285 2.10 -21.26 11.88
C ALA A 285 1.86 -22.62 11.21
N LYS A 286 1.00 -23.45 11.81
CA LYS A 286 0.62 -24.74 11.22
C LYS A 286 -0.15 -24.57 9.91
N ASP A 287 -1.08 -23.61 9.85
CA ASP A 287 -1.88 -23.32 8.66
C ASP A 287 -1.05 -22.64 7.55
N LEU A 288 0.04 -21.95 7.90
CA LEU A 288 0.95 -21.29 6.96
C LEU A 288 2.08 -22.19 6.46
N ARG A 289 2.38 -23.29 7.15
CA ARG A 289 3.40 -24.25 6.69
C ARG A 289 2.99 -24.84 5.36
N GLY A 290 3.88 -24.73 4.36
CA GLY A 290 3.62 -25.19 2.99
C GLY A 290 2.92 -24.16 2.09
N ARG A 291 2.66 -22.95 2.57
CA ARG A 291 2.25 -21.83 1.72
C ARG A 291 3.46 -21.10 1.14
N SER A 292 3.22 -20.21 0.19
CA SER A 292 4.28 -19.37 -0.39
C SER A 292 4.94 -18.48 0.67
N LYS A 293 6.18 -18.06 0.42
CA LYS A 293 6.89 -17.13 1.31
C LYS A 293 6.16 -15.79 1.42
N GLU A 294 5.55 -15.34 0.33
CA GLU A 294 4.76 -14.11 0.24
C GLU A 294 3.53 -14.19 1.19
N ASP A 295 2.80 -15.31 1.16
CA ASP A 295 1.66 -15.53 2.06
C ASP A 295 2.10 -15.48 3.54
N ILE A 296 3.24 -16.07 3.85
CA ILE A 296 3.82 -16.04 5.20
C ILE A 296 4.21 -14.60 5.58
N MET A 297 4.89 -13.87 4.68
CA MET A 297 5.30 -12.48 4.91
C MET A 297 4.11 -11.58 5.26
N VAL A 298 3.04 -11.65 4.48
CA VAL A 298 1.82 -10.84 4.71
C VAL A 298 1.08 -11.30 5.96
N ARG A 299 0.75 -12.59 6.05
CA ARG A 299 -0.19 -13.09 7.06
C ARG A 299 0.40 -13.31 8.44
N ALA A 300 1.69 -13.64 8.52
CA ALA A 300 2.37 -13.78 9.82
C ALA A 300 3.08 -12.51 10.26
N TYR A 301 3.68 -11.79 9.34
CA TYR A 301 4.59 -10.68 9.67
C TYR A 301 4.08 -9.30 9.26
N GLY A 302 2.94 -9.22 8.54
CA GLY A 302 2.37 -7.94 8.10
C GLY A 302 3.24 -7.19 7.09
N LEU A 303 4.16 -7.90 6.45
CA LEU A 303 5.05 -7.33 5.45
C LEU A 303 4.33 -7.23 4.12
N PRO A 304 4.20 -6.05 3.51
CA PRO A 304 3.63 -5.95 2.19
C PRO A 304 4.54 -6.66 1.19
N VAL A 305 3.94 -7.44 0.33
CA VAL A 305 4.60 -8.09 -0.78
C VAL A 305 3.82 -7.76 -2.04
N LYS A 306 4.37 -8.06 -3.20
CA LYS A 306 3.62 -8.01 -4.44
C LYS A 306 2.28 -8.75 -4.26
N SER A 307 1.20 -8.20 -4.80
CA SER A 307 -0.12 -8.81 -4.69
C SER A 307 -0.10 -10.27 -5.10
N MET A 308 -0.63 -11.15 -4.25
CA MET A 308 -0.76 -12.58 -4.56
C MET A 308 -1.70 -12.87 -5.73
N THR A 309 -2.53 -11.89 -6.08
CA THR A 309 -3.42 -11.90 -7.25
C THR A 309 -2.82 -11.14 -8.44
N SER A 310 -1.52 -10.79 -8.37
CA SER A 310 -0.81 -10.13 -9.47
C SER A 310 -0.89 -10.99 -10.73
N LEU A 311 -1.23 -10.35 -11.84
CA LEU A 311 -1.26 -10.99 -13.16
C LEU A 311 0.15 -11.21 -13.74
N LEU A 312 1.19 -10.61 -13.12
CA LEU A 312 2.58 -10.78 -13.48
C LEU A 312 3.39 -11.33 -12.28
N PRO A 313 3.24 -12.60 -11.92
CA PRO A 313 3.78 -13.16 -10.68
C PRO A 313 5.30 -13.10 -10.59
N LEU A 314 6.02 -13.14 -11.71
CA LEU A 314 7.48 -13.11 -11.76
C LEU A 314 8.09 -11.72 -11.93
N PHE A 315 7.31 -10.68 -12.22
CA PHE A 315 7.83 -9.32 -12.24
C PHE A 315 8.41 -8.96 -10.86
N SER A 316 9.65 -8.50 -10.82
CA SER A 316 10.35 -8.11 -9.60
C SER A 316 11.14 -6.83 -9.81
N THR A 317 10.95 -5.85 -8.92
CA THR A 317 11.74 -4.61 -8.98
C THR A 317 13.23 -4.85 -8.79
N GLU A 318 13.62 -5.92 -8.07
CA GLU A 318 15.03 -6.27 -7.88
C GLU A 318 15.69 -6.83 -9.15
N VAL A 319 14.91 -7.41 -10.07
CA VAL A 319 15.38 -8.05 -11.30
C VAL A 319 15.07 -7.21 -12.53
N ASN A 320 13.83 -6.72 -12.65
CA ASN A 320 13.33 -6.06 -13.85
C ASN A 320 13.56 -4.55 -13.89
N VAL A 321 13.79 -3.91 -12.72
CA VAL A 321 14.04 -2.46 -12.67
C VAL A 321 15.54 -2.21 -12.66
N LEU A 322 16.01 -1.43 -13.63
CA LEU A 322 17.41 -1.10 -13.83
C LEU A 322 17.60 0.42 -13.79
N GLY A 323 18.70 0.83 -13.23
CA GLY A 323 19.16 2.22 -13.27
C GLY A 323 20.52 2.34 -13.94
N ASP A 324 21.15 3.50 -13.82
CA ASP A 324 22.51 3.77 -14.33
C ASP A 324 23.58 2.94 -13.61
N LYS A 325 23.29 2.50 -12.38
CA LYS A 325 24.20 1.69 -11.57
C LYS A 325 23.79 0.22 -11.64
N PRO A 326 24.77 -0.70 -11.64
CA PRO A 326 24.46 -2.12 -11.58
C PRO A 326 23.62 -2.48 -10.34
N ASN A 327 22.56 -3.26 -10.55
CA ASN A 327 21.79 -3.86 -9.46
C ASN A 327 22.58 -5.00 -8.79
N LYS A 328 21.97 -5.69 -7.81
CA LYS A 328 22.63 -6.81 -7.09
C LYS A 328 23.02 -8.01 -7.98
N TYR A 329 22.50 -8.09 -9.19
CA TYR A 329 22.83 -9.11 -10.17
C TYR A 329 23.85 -8.62 -11.22
N GLY A 330 24.38 -7.41 -11.07
CA GLY A 330 25.33 -6.81 -12.00
C GLY A 330 24.71 -6.22 -13.27
N MET A 331 23.37 -6.19 -13.38
CA MET A 331 22.65 -5.64 -14.54
C MET A 331 22.41 -4.14 -14.34
N LYS A 332 22.53 -3.37 -15.41
CA LYS A 332 22.22 -1.94 -15.49
C LYS A 332 21.55 -1.63 -16.83
N MET A 333 20.93 -0.45 -16.94
CA MET A 333 20.43 0.01 -18.24
C MET A 333 21.59 0.10 -19.26
N PRO A 334 21.41 -0.43 -20.47
CA PRO A 334 22.41 -0.31 -21.52
C PRO A 334 22.43 1.13 -22.07
N GLU A 335 23.57 1.50 -22.65
CA GLU A 335 23.63 2.68 -23.51
C GLU A 335 22.92 2.34 -24.83
N ILE A 336 21.91 3.15 -25.16
CA ILE A 336 21.13 2.92 -26.37
C ILE A 336 21.86 3.52 -27.58
N ASP A 337 22.24 2.68 -28.49
CA ASP A 337 22.95 3.05 -29.71
C ASP A 337 22.14 2.67 -30.97
N LYS A 338 22.80 2.72 -32.12
CA LYS A 338 22.20 2.42 -33.43
C LYS A 338 21.71 0.96 -33.60
N ASP A 339 22.17 0.05 -32.73
CA ASP A 339 21.82 -1.37 -32.80
C ASP A 339 20.50 -1.65 -32.06
N PHE A 340 19.92 -0.61 -31.47
CA PHE A 340 18.59 -0.66 -30.85
C PHE A 340 17.51 -0.08 -31.76
N THR A 341 16.36 -0.72 -31.79
CA THR A 341 15.15 -0.17 -32.40
C THR A 341 14.27 0.48 -31.34
N VAL A 342 13.99 1.79 -31.51
CA VAL A 342 13.21 2.56 -30.52
C VAL A 342 11.75 2.66 -30.93
N TYR A 343 10.85 2.34 -30.04
CA TYR A 343 9.40 2.40 -30.17
C TYR A 343 8.81 3.43 -29.22
N GLN A 344 7.74 4.09 -29.66
CA GLN A 344 6.87 4.86 -28.78
C GLN A 344 5.50 4.15 -28.73
N VAL A 345 4.92 4.05 -27.53
CA VAL A 345 3.55 3.54 -27.36
C VAL A 345 2.71 4.59 -26.68
N VAL A 346 1.50 4.83 -27.18
CA VAL A 346 0.59 5.85 -26.66
C VAL A 346 -0.80 5.26 -26.41
N ASP A 347 -1.36 5.53 -25.23
CA ASP A 347 -2.76 5.28 -24.92
C ASP A 347 -3.52 6.61 -24.74
N PRO A 348 -4.37 6.98 -25.70
CA PRO A 348 -5.15 8.20 -25.64
C PRO A 348 -6.30 8.06 -24.65
N ALA A 349 -6.41 8.99 -23.70
CA ALA A 349 -7.51 9.04 -22.74
C ALA A 349 -8.45 10.22 -23.00
N GLY A 350 -9.77 9.99 -22.89
CA GLY A 350 -10.77 11.06 -23.10
C GLY A 350 -10.78 12.09 -21.98
N ALA A 351 -10.75 11.66 -20.74
CA ALA A 351 -10.90 12.49 -19.54
C ALA A 351 -9.58 12.78 -18.81
N ARG A 352 -8.53 12.01 -19.08
CA ARG A 352 -7.20 12.11 -18.48
C ARG A 352 -6.18 12.58 -19.51
N ASN A 353 -4.92 12.73 -19.11
CA ASN A 353 -3.81 12.86 -20.04
C ASN A 353 -3.62 11.56 -20.81
N TYR A 354 -3.06 11.67 -22.03
CA TYR A 354 -2.55 10.49 -22.70
C TYR A 354 -1.41 9.92 -21.88
N SER A 355 -1.26 8.63 -21.86
CA SER A 355 -0.07 7.98 -21.34
C SER A 355 0.82 7.49 -22.47
N ALA A 356 2.13 7.53 -22.25
CA ALA A 356 3.10 7.10 -23.25
C ALA A 356 4.32 6.44 -22.58
N ILE A 357 4.94 5.49 -23.31
CA ILE A 357 6.25 4.94 -23.00
C ILE A 357 7.15 4.93 -24.22
N TRP A 358 8.47 4.99 -24.00
CA TRP A 358 9.50 4.78 -25.01
C TRP A 358 10.27 3.53 -24.66
N ALA A 359 10.39 2.62 -25.62
CA ALA A 359 11.04 1.33 -25.46
C ALA A 359 12.13 1.14 -26.52
N ALA A 360 13.26 0.60 -26.11
CA ALA A 360 14.32 0.17 -27.02
C ALA A 360 14.41 -1.36 -27.04
N VAL A 361 14.58 -1.94 -28.21
CA VAL A 361 14.71 -3.39 -28.40
C VAL A 361 16.04 -3.65 -29.09
N ASN A 362 16.86 -4.54 -28.52
CA ASN A 362 18.15 -4.94 -29.10
C ASN A 362 18.03 -6.12 -30.08
N GLU A 363 19.16 -6.57 -30.63
CA GLU A 363 19.20 -7.71 -31.54
C GLU A 363 18.79 -9.05 -30.89
N ASP A 364 18.95 -9.18 -29.57
CA ASP A 364 18.55 -10.36 -28.81
C ASP A 364 17.07 -10.35 -28.41
N GLU A 365 16.29 -9.37 -28.89
CA GLU A 365 14.89 -9.13 -28.55
C GLU A 365 14.66 -8.80 -27.05
N ASP A 366 15.68 -8.32 -26.34
CA ASP A 366 15.50 -7.75 -25.01
C ASP A 366 14.89 -6.36 -25.11
N ILE A 367 13.93 -6.08 -24.24
CA ILE A 367 13.15 -4.86 -24.24
C ILE A 367 13.57 -4.01 -23.03
N TYR A 368 13.87 -2.76 -23.31
CA TYR A 368 14.23 -1.76 -22.29
C TYR A 368 13.25 -0.59 -22.36
N ILE A 369 12.40 -0.45 -21.36
CA ILE A 369 11.52 0.73 -21.23
C ILE A 369 12.36 1.85 -20.66
N LEU A 370 12.56 2.90 -21.43
CA LEU A 370 13.50 3.97 -21.17
C LEU A 370 12.89 5.14 -20.42
N ARG A 371 11.67 5.49 -20.78
CA ARG A 371 10.95 6.66 -20.27
C ARG A 371 9.46 6.45 -20.31
N GLU A 372 8.76 7.12 -19.41
CA GLU A 372 7.29 7.20 -19.38
C GLU A 372 6.83 8.65 -19.43
N TRP A 373 5.60 8.87 -19.80
CA TRP A 373 4.92 10.15 -19.65
C TRP A 373 3.42 9.91 -19.31
N PRO A 374 2.82 10.67 -18.36
CA PRO A 374 3.51 11.60 -17.46
C PRO A 374 4.42 10.86 -16.48
N ASP A 375 5.58 11.45 -16.17
CA ASP A 375 6.52 10.89 -15.20
C ASP A 375 6.37 11.58 -13.83
N ARG A 376 6.72 10.87 -12.74
CA ARG A 376 6.61 11.41 -11.38
C ARG A 376 7.64 12.47 -11.05
N ALA A 377 8.80 12.47 -11.70
CA ALA A 377 9.84 13.45 -11.47
C ALA A 377 9.39 14.86 -11.92
N THR A 378 8.73 14.93 -13.08
CA THR A 378 8.25 16.20 -13.68
C THR A 378 6.82 16.53 -13.29
N TYR A 379 5.93 15.56 -13.33
CA TYR A 379 4.47 15.73 -13.16
C TYR A 379 3.92 15.03 -11.92
N GLY A 380 4.68 14.13 -11.26
CA GLY A 380 4.35 13.34 -10.09
C GLY A 380 3.23 12.34 -10.32
N GLU A 381 2.48 12.12 -9.24
CA GLU A 381 1.40 11.15 -9.24
C GLU A 381 0.05 11.70 -9.67
N TRP A 382 -0.04 13.01 -9.99
CA TRP A 382 -1.33 13.63 -10.27
C TRP A 382 -2.07 12.97 -11.44
N ALA A 383 -1.34 12.39 -12.37
CA ALA A 383 -1.93 11.67 -13.50
C ALA A 383 -2.63 10.39 -13.07
N LEU A 384 -2.16 9.75 -12.00
CA LEU A 384 -2.71 8.51 -11.47
C LEU A 384 -3.68 8.74 -10.33
N PHE A 385 -3.32 9.60 -9.35
CA PHE A 385 -3.99 9.64 -8.05
C PHE A 385 -4.70 10.96 -7.74
N GLY A 386 -4.69 11.91 -8.66
CA GLY A 386 -5.38 13.18 -8.46
C GLY A 386 -4.83 14.02 -7.32
N ASP A 387 -3.53 14.00 -7.08
CA ASP A 387 -2.91 14.77 -5.99
C ASP A 387 -3.15 16.27 -6.19
N PRO A 388 -3.84 16.95 -5.26
CA PRO A 388 -4.11 18.39 -5.35
C PRO A 388 -2.86 19.27 -5.24
N LYS A 389 -1.71 18.73 -4.88
CA LYS A 389 -0.43 19.46 -4.84
C LYS A 389 0.11 19.79 -6.22
N TRP A 390 -0.39 19.13 -7.25
CA TRP A 390 0.06 19.34 -8.62
C TRP A 390 -0.41 20.65 -9.19
N LYS A 391 0.51 21.33 -9.86
CA LYS A 391 0.21 22.63 -10.51
C LYS A 391 -0.91 22.56 -11.55
N TYR A 392 -1.20 21.39 -12.08
CA TYR A 392 -2.25 21.15 -13.08
C TYR A 392 -3.58 20.69 -12.48
N GLY A 393 -3.65 20.50 -11.16
CA GLY A 393 -4.86 20.09 -10.45
C GLY A 393 -5.08 18.59 -10.38
N PRO A 394 -6.30 18.13 -10.08
CA PRO A 394 -6.61 16.72 -9.91
C PRO A 394 -6.30 15.88 -11.15
N ALA A 395 -5.90 14.62 -10.96
CA ALA A 395 -5.57 13.67 -12.04
C ALA A 395 -6.67 13.51 -13.09
N SER A 396 -7.92 13.67 -12.68
CA SER A 396 -9.07 13.65 -13.60
C SER A 396 -9.10 14.82 -14.59
N LYS A 397 -8.25 15.83 -14.42
CA LYS A 397 -8.19 16.98 -15.35
C LYS A 397 -6.99 16.83 -16.27
N LYS A 398 -7.25 16.95 -17.56
CA LYS A 398 -6.21 17.08 -18.57
C LYS A 398 -5.40 18.36 -18.33
N ILE A 399 -4.11 18.32 -18.66
CA ILE A 399 -3.26 19.54 -18.68
C ILE A 399 -3.66 20.51 -19.80
N GLY A 400 -4.65 20.15 -20.63
CA GLY A 400 -5.21 21.01 -21.68
C GLY A 400 -4.46 20.94 -23.00
N LEU A 401 -3.60 19.95 -23.21
CA LEU A 401 -2.96 19.71 -24.50
C LEU A 401 -3.98 19.17 -25.51
N ASP A 402 -3.96 19.75 -26.70
CA ASP A 402 -4.54 19.18 -27.91
C ASP A 402 -3.54 18.25 -28.60
N VAL A 403 -3.90 17.68 -29.74
CA VAL A 403 -3.03 16.77 -30.50
C VAL A 403 -1.69 17.41 -30.85
N ARG A 404 -1.71 18.69 -31.26
CA ARG A 404 -0.48 19.42 -31.56
C ARG A 404 0.41 19.56 -30.34
N GLY A 405 -0.16 19.91 -29.17
CA GLY A 405 0.58 20.01 -27.93
C GLY A 405 1.21 18.68 -27.49
N TYR A 406 0.54 17.54 -27.76
CA TYR A 406 1.12 16.23 -27.53
C TYR A 406 2.25 15.90 -28.52
N VAL A 407 2.11 16.28 -29.79
CA VAL A 407 3.19 16.10 -30.79
C VAL A 407 4.43 16.88 -30.35
N GLU A 408 4.29 18.18 -30.05
CA GLU A 408 5.38 19.04 -29.59
C GLU A 408 6.05 18.47 -28.31
N LEU A 409 5.26 17.99 -27.35
CA LEU A 409 5.75 17.36 -26.12
C LEU A 409 6.53 16.06 -26.39
N PHE A 410 6.02 15.19 -27.26
CA PHE A 410 6.67 13.92 -27.55
C PHE A 410 7.99 14.15 -28.32
N GLU A 411 8.01 15.10 -29.24
CA GLU A 411 9.24 15.51 -29.94
C GLU A 411 10.28 16.09 -28.95
N GLU A 412 9.87 16.93 -27.99
CA GLU A 412 10.76 17.45 -26.96
C GLU A 412 11.38 16.34 -26.11
N ILE A 413 10.58 15.34 -25.69
CA ILE A 413 11.07 14.19 -24.93
C ILE A 413 12.07 13.36 -25.76
N GLU A 414 11.79 13.14 -27.03
CA GLU A 414 12.64 12.38 -27.95
C GLU A 414 13.95 13.10 -28.23
N ASP A 415 13.90 14.41 -28.39
CA ASP A 415 15.09 15.26 -28.55
C ASP A 415 15.97 15.23 -27.27
N ASP A 416 15.35 15.28 -26.08
CA ASP A 416 16.07 15.15 -24.81
C ASP A 416 16.75 13.79 -24.65
N MET A 417 16.10 12.72 -25.10
CA MET A 417 16.70 11.38 -25.12
C MET A 417 17.78 11.23 -26.20
N GLY A 418 17.83 12.12 -27.18
CA GLY A 418 18.74 12.02 -28.33
C GLY A 418 18.49 10.80 -29.20
N MET A 419 17.26 10.26 -29.22
CA MET A 419 16.90 9.02 -29.90
C MET A 419 15.89 9.26 -31.02
N LYS A 420 15.98 8.44 -32.07
CA LYS A 420 15.01 8.47 -33.13
C LYS A 420 14.02 7.32 -32.96
N VAL A 421 12.75 7.67 -32.76
CA VAL A 421 11.66 6.70 -32.78
C VAL A 421 11.44 6.16 -34.19
N MET A 422 11.49 4.86 -34.32
CA MET A 422 11.33 4.17 -35.59
C MET A 422 9.87 3.80 -35.86
N GLU A 423 9.14 3.41 -34.87
CA GLU A 423 7.72 3.05 -34.98
C GLU A 423 6.93 3.55 -33.78
N ARG A 424 5.71 4.03 -34.03
CA ARG A 424 4.77 4.47 -32.98
C ARG A 424 3.57 3.55 -32.95
N ILE A 425 3.20 3.09 -31.77
CA ILE A 425 2.13 2.11 -31.57
C ILE A 425 1.04 2.77 -30.72
N GLY A 426 -0.20 2.54 -31.05
CA GLY A 426 -1.34 3.05 -30.29
C GLY A 426 -2.47 2.04 -30.16
N ASP A 427 -3.41 2.34 -29.26
CA ASP A 427 -4.62 1.53 -29.11
C ASP A 427 -5.39 1.43 -30.44
N SER A 428 -5.67 0.21 -30.87
CA SER A 428 -6.40 -0.06 -32.11
C SER A 428 -7.78 0.60 -32.18
N ARG A 429 -8.39 0.89 -31.03
CA ARG A 429 -9.69 1.60 -30.98
C ARG A 429 -9.60 3.04 -31.51
N TYR A 430 -8.43 3.67 -31.40
CA TYR A 430 -8.20 5.06 -31.78
C TYR A 430 -7.36 5.19 -33.05
N PHE A 431 -6.49 4.23 -33.34
CA PHE A 431 -5.51 4.30 -34.41
C PHE A 431 -5.77 3.33 -35.59
N ALA A 432 -6.86 2.53 -35.56
CA ALA A 432 -7.22 1.71 -36.69
C ALA A 432 -7.95 2.55 -37.77
N ARG A 433 -7.46 2.53 -39.01
CA ARG A 433 -8.01 3.28 -40.18
C ARG A 433 -9.46 2.90 -40.55
N GLU A 434 -9.95 1.75 -40.12
CA GLU A 434 -11.28 1.22 -40.49
C GLU A 434 -12.41 1.62 -39.53
N ASN A 435 -12.12 2.35 -38.44
CA ASN A 435 -13.12 2.78 -37.47
C ASN A 435 -13.77 4.10 -37.92
N GLU A 436 -14.95 4.04 -38.52
CA GLU A 436 -15.76 5.20 -38.97
C GLU A 436 -16.01 6.25 -37.84
N ASN A 437 -15.85 5.87 -36.56
CA ASN A 437 -16.11 6.74 -35.41
C ASN A 437 -14.86 7.44 -34.85
N ASN A 438 -13.63 7.10 -35.27
CA ASN A 438 -12.38 7.58 -34.65
C ASN A 438 -11.33 8.05 -35.69
N THR A 439 -11.73 8.34 -36.92
CA THR A 439 -10.87 8.86 -37.98
C THR A 439 -10.15 10.16 -37.58
N ASP A 440 -10.72 10.93 -36.68
CA ASP A 440 -10.23 12.26 -36.34
C ASP A 440 -8.89 12.23 -35.56
N LEU A 441 -8.67 11.27 -34.65
CA LEU A 441 -7.44 11.26 -33.85
C LEU A 441 -6.23 10.77 -34.63
N PHE A 442 -6.39 9.66 -35.38
CA PHE A 442 -5.33 9.14 -36.25
C PHE A 442 -4.91 10.18 -37.30
N SER A 443 -5.88 10.74 -38.01
CA SER A 443 -5.63 11.74 -39.05
C SER A 443 -5.03 13.01 -38.44
N SER A 444 -5.44 13.41 -37.23
CA SER A 444 -4.90 14.59 -36.55
C SER A 444 -3.42 14.44 -36.19
N PHE A 445 -2.97 13.25 -35.77
CA PHE A 445 -1.53 12.99 -35.56
C PHE A 445 -0.76 12.91 -36.87
N GLU A 446 -1.34 12.28 -37.92
CA GLU A 446 -0.75 12.18 -39.25
C GLU A 446 -0.55 13.56 -39.89
N ASP A 447 -1.49 14.50 -39.69
CA ASP A 447 -1.39 15.89 -40.15
C ASP A 447 -0.17 16.65 -39.57
N TYR A 448 0.29 16.25 -38.38
CA TYR A 448 1.50 16.78 -37.74
C TYR A 448 2.73 15.90 -37.94
N GLY A 449 2.65 14.90 -38.82
CA GLY A 449 3.78 14.05 -39.16
C GLY A 449 4.03 12.85 -38.25
N MET A 450 3.18 12.62 -37.23
CA MET A 450 3.25 11.43 -36.37
C MET A 450 2.29 10.35 -36.86
N VAL A 451 2.84 9.24 -37.33
CA VAL A 451 2.07 8.09 -37.84
C VAL A 451 2.09 6.98 -36.81
N PHE A 452 0.93 6.57 -36.31
CA PHE A 452 0.76 5.48 -35.39
C PHE A 452 0.29 4.21 -36.11
N LEU A 453 0.80 3.07 -35.66
CA LEU A 453 0.30 1.76 -36.03
C LEU A 453 -0.61 1.22 -34.95
N PRO A 454 -1.75 0.63 -35.30
CA PRO A 454 -2.64 0.04 -34.30
C PRO A 454 -2.01 -1.22 -33.69
N SER A 455 -2.12 -1.38 -32.39
CA SER A 455 -1.85 -2.65 -31.73
C SER A 455 -2.83 -3.73 -32.19
N ASP A 456 -2.47 -5.02 -32.05
CA ASP A 456 -3.38 -6.12 -32.36
C ASP A 456 -4.54 -6.13 -31.32
N GLY A 457 -5.79 -6.02 -31.79
CA GLY A 457 -7.00 -5.95 -30.98
C GLY A 457 -7.43 -7.28 -30.34
N LYS A 458 -6.49 -8.20 -30.05
CA LYS A 458 -6.78 -9.45 -29.30
C LYS A 458 -7.33 -9.16 -27.91
N THR A 459 -7.95 -10.18 -27.32
CA THR A 459 -8.54 -10.09 -25.99
C THR A 459 -7.50 -9.74 -24.93
N GLU A 460 -7.94 -9.03 -23.89
CA GLU A 460 -7.09 -8.60 -22.76
C GLU A 460 -6.32 -9.77 -22.15
N ASP A 461 -6.98 -10.92 -21.92
CA ASP A 461 -6.35 -12.12 -21.33
C ASP A 461 -5.16 -12.65 -22.13
N ILE A 462 -5.26 -12.66 -23.46
CA ILE A 462 -4.16 -13.09 -24.35
C ILE A 462 -3.00 -12.10 -24.25
N GLY A 463 -3.30 -10.81 -24.19
CA GLY A 463 -2.30 -9.76 -24.05
C GLY A 463 -1.57 -9.84 -22.72
N ILE A 464 -2.28 -10.09 -21.61
CA ILE A 464 -1.70 -10.26 -20.28
C ILE A 464 -0.74 -11.46 -20.24
N ALA A 465 -1.17 -12.61 -20.77
CA ALA A 465 -0.34 -13.81 -20.82
C ALA A 465 0.94 -13.58 -21.67
N ALA A 466 0.82 -12.85 -22.77
CA ALA A 466 1.97 -12.51 -23.61
C ALA A 466 2.95 -11.55 -22.91
N VAL A 467 2.46 -10.61 -22.10
CA VAL A 467 3.30 -9.71 -21.29
C VAL A 467 3.98 -10.47 -20.17
N ASP A 468 3.29 -11.41 -19.50
CA ASP A 468 3.87 -12.22 -18.41
C ASP A 468 5.08 -13.04 -18.90
N GLU A 469 5.05 -13.50 -20.14
CA GLU A 469 6.17 -14.21 -20.80
C GLU A 469 7.47 -13.37 -20.79
N TRP A 470 7.38 -12.04 -20.96
CA TRP A 470 8.53 -11.15 -20.96
C TRP A 470 9.21 -11.02 -19.60
N PHE A 471 8.47 -11.27 -18.52
CA PHE A 471 8.97 -11.21 -17.14
C PHE A 471 9.32 -12.60 -16.57
N THR A 472 9.18 -13.66 -17.39
CA THR A 472 9.40 -15.04 -16.93
C THR A 472 10.90 -15.35 -16.77
N TYR A 473 11.25 -15.85 -15.59
CA TYR A 473 12.54 -16.46 -15.26
C TYR A 473 12.32 -17.50 -14.14
N ASN A 474 13.29 -18.36 -13.88
CA ASN A 474 13.19 -19.34 -12.81
C ASN A 474 13.83 -18.80 -11.51
N PRO A 475 13.05 -18.43 -10.48
CA PRO A 475 13.57 -17.83 -9.25
C PRO A 475 14.40 -18.80 -8.37
N ASN A 476 14.46 -20.10 -8.71
CA ASN A 476 15.24 -21.09 -7.99
C ASN A 476 16.69 -21.20 -8.48
N TYR A 477 17.04 -20.51 -9.56
CA TYR A 477 18.39 -20.46 -10.11
C TYR A 477 18.91 -19.03 -10.07
N ASP A 478 20.23 -18.92 -10.15
CA ASP A 478 20.88 -17.61 -10.24
C ASP A 478 20.43 -16.87 -11.51
N ILE A 479 20.34 -15.54 -11.40
CA ILE A 479 20.05 -14.68 -12.55
C ILE A 479 21.32 -14.52 -13.35
N ASP A 480 21.31 -15.01 -14.58
CA ASP A 480 22.41 -14.95 -15.57
C ASP A 480 21.82 -14.79 -17.00
N GLU A 481 22.66 -14.83 -18.00
CA GLU A 481 22.24 -14.70 -19.41
C GLU A 481 21.24 -15.76 -19.86
N ALA A 482 21.26 -16.95 -19.26
CA ALA A 482 20.36 -18.06 -19.60
C ALA A 482 19.06 -18.05 -18.78
N ASN A 483 19.06 -17.37 -17.62
CA ASN A 483 17.95 -17.32 -16.68
C ASN A 483 17.64 -15.87 -16.26
N ARG A 484 17.25 -15.03 -17.20
CA ARG A 484 16.82 -13.65 -16.94
C ARG A 484 15.55 -13.32 -17.72
N PRO A 485 14.74 -12.37 -17.24
CA PRO A 485 13.62 -11.86 -18.02
C PRO A 485 14.10 -11.13 -19.27
N ARG A 486 13.17 -10.90 -20.20
CA ARG A 486 13.46 -10.16 -21.45
C ARG A 486 13.04 -8.70 -21.41
N CYS A 487 12.25 -8.29 -20.43
CA CYS A 487 11.81 -6.90 -20.29
C CYS A 487 12.37 -6.26 -19.04
N PHE A 488 13.00 -5.10 -19.24
CA PHE A 488 13.61 -4.28 -18.21
C PHE A 488 13.04 -2.87 -18.27
N ILE A 489 12.95 -2.21 -17.11
CA ILE A 489 12.31 -0.91 -16.97
C ILE A 489 13.27 0.02 -16.24
N HIS A 490 13.43 1.24 -16.75
CA HIS A 490 14.24 2.26 -16.09
C HIS A 490 13.61 2.66 -14.75
N GLU A 491 14.43 2.85 -13.74
CA GLU A 491 13.98 3.18 -12.37
C GLU A 491 13.11 4.45 -12.30
N ASP A 492 13.25 5.39 -13.24
CA ASP A 492 12.44 6.61 -13.32
C ASP A 492 11.02 6.37 -13.90
N CYS A 493 10.73 5.19 -14.43
CA CYS A 493 9.38 4.84 -14.91
C CYS A 493 8.49 4.39 -13.74
N GLU A 494 8.34 5.23 -12.73
CA GLU A 494 7.71 4.88 -11.47
C GLU A 494 6.22 4.54 -11.62
N ASN A 495 5.48 5.21 -12.50
CA ASN A 495 4.06 4.95 -12.74
C ASN A 495 3.86 3.57 -13.39
N LEU A 496 4.68 3.24 -14.36
CA LEU A 496 4.65 1.93 -15.01
C LEU A 496 5.05 0.83 -14.03
N ILE A 497 6.11 1.02 -13.24
CA ILE A 497 6.54 0.07 -12.21
C ILE A 497 5.40 -0.20 -11.22
N ASP A 498 4.76 0.84 -10.71
CA ASP A 498 3.61 0.70 -9.81
C ASP A 498 2.42 -0.01 -10.47
N SER A 499 2.17 0.28 -11.74
CA SER A 499 1.15 -0.40 -12.53
C SER A 499 1.41 -1.91 -12.58
N LEU A 500 2.65 -2.32 -12.92
CA LEU A 500 3.03 -3.73 -13.02
C LEU A 500 3.01 -4.47 -11.67
N ILE A 501 3.38 -3.80 -10.59
CA ILE A 501 3.30 -4.35 -9.24
C ILE A 501 1.85 -4.59 -8.82
N ASN A 502 0.96 -3.65 -9.13
CA ASN A 502 -0.39 -3.60 -8.57
C ASN A 502 -1.47 -4.16 -9.52
N TYR A 503 -1.11 -4.54 -10.75
CA TYR A 503 -2.07 -5.13 -11.68
C TYR A 503 -2.54 -6.51 -11.18
N ASN A 504 -3.83 -6.63 -10.87
CA ASN A 504 -4.39 -7.82 -10.25
C ASN A 504 -5.71 -8.28 -10.91
N SER A 505 -6.07 -9.55 -10.69
CA SER A 505 -7.25 -10.17 -11.27
C SER A 505 -8.58 -9.74 -10.63
N ASN A 506 -8.56 -8.97 -9.53
CA ASN A 506 -9.78 -8.61 -8.79
C ASN A 506 -10.59 -7.45 -9.40
N GLY A 507 -10.19 -6.93 -10.55
CA GLY A 507 -10.97 -6.00 -11.36
C GLY A 507 -11.26 -4.63 -10.74
N LYS A 508 -10.63 -4.28 -9.64
CA LYS A 508 -10.77 -2.98 -8.95
C LYS A 508 -9.51 -2.12 -9.06
N MET A 509 -8.88 -2.13 -10.22
CA MET A 509 -7.79 -1.20 -10.46
C MET A 509 -8.32 0.21 -10.70
N ASP A 510 -7.55 1.19 -10.24
CA ASP A 510 -7.65 2.55 -10.75
C ASP A 510 -7.41 2.50 -12.28
N GLU A 511 -8.31 3.08 -13.05
CA GLU A 511 -8.19 3.10 -14.51
C GLU A 511 -6.88 3.74 -14.98
N ALA A 512 -6.35 4.69 -14.22
CA ALA A 512 -5.07 5.33 -14.55
C ALA A 512 -3.87 4.38 -14.41
N LEU A 513 -3.87 3.46 -13.44
CA LEU A 513 -2.88 2.38 -13.35
C LEU A 513 -3.00 1.41 -14.53
N LYS A 514 -4.22 1.12 -14.95
CA LYS A 514 -4.48 0.27 -16.11
C LYS A 514 -3.89 0.87 -17.39
N ASP A 515 -3.99 2.18 -17.59
CA ASP A 515 -3.46 2.85 -18.79
C ASP A 515 -1.95 2.54 -19.00
N PHE A 516 -1.14 2.56 -17.93
CA PHE A 516 0.29 2.23 -18.02
C PHE A 516 0.55 0.74 -18.29
N PHE A 517 -0.25 -0.15 -17.73
CA PHE A 517 -0.16 -1.58 -18.09
C PHE A 517 -0.53 -1.82 -19.55
N ASP A 518 -1.57 -1.15 -20.03
CA ASP A 518 -2.03 -1.27 -21.42
C ASP A 518 -0.95 -0.84 -22.42
N LEU A 519 -0.07 0.12 -22.09
CA LEU A 519 1.06 0.51 -22.95
C LEU A 519 2.02 -0.66 -23.20
N ILE A 520 2.42 -1.40 -22.16
CA ILE A 520 3.26 -2.60 -22.35
C ILE A 520 2.50 -3.67 -23.14
N ARG A 521 1.21 -3.83 -22.87
CA ARG A 521 0.37 -4.76 -23.61
C ARG A 521 0.27 -4.39 -25.10
N TYR A 522 0.11 -3.11 -25.42
CA TYR A 522 0.11 -2.65 -26.82
C TYR A 522 1.45 -2.85 -27.50
N LEU A 523 2.55 -2.60 -26.80
CA LEU A 523 3.89 -2.90 -27.31
C LEU A 523 4.03 -4.39 -27.63
N ARG A 524 3.65 -5.27 -26.71
CA ARG A 524 3.72 -6.73 -26.90
C ARG A 524 2.82 -7.23 -28.01
N MET A 525 1.67 -6.60 -28.19
CA MET A 525 0.66 -6.96 -29.18
C MET A 525 0.79 -6.15 -30.47
N SER A 526 1.94 -5.52 -30.72
CA SER A 526 2.19 -4.82 -31.97
C SER A 526 2.15 -5.81 -33.16
N ASN A 527 1.48 -5.39 -34.23
CA ASN A 527 1.35 -6.21 -35.43
C ASN A 527 2.71 -6.38 -36.14
N GLY A 528 3.25 -7.57 -36.05
CA GLY A 528 4.45 -7.93 -36.77
C GLY A 528 5.68 -8.22 -35.91
N GLY A 529 5.58 -8.12 -34.54
CA GLY A 529 6.68 -8.36 -33.60
C GLY A 529 7.58 -7.14 -33.43
N LEU A 530 8.62 -7.28 -32.60
CA LEU A 530 9.58 -6.24 -32.29
C LEU A 530 10.99 -6.67 -32.75
N GLY A 531 11.79 -5.72 -33.23
CA GLY A 531 13.20 -5.95 -33.56
C GLY A 531 13.58 -5.53 -35.00
N PRO A 532 14.88 -5.56 -35.32
CA PRO A 532 15.44 -5.05 -36.59
C PRO A 532 14.88 -5.72 -37.83
N ASP A 533 14.56 -7.02 -37.78
CA ASP A 533 14.11 -7.80 -38.93
C ASP A 533 12.72 -7.41 -39.44
N HIS A 534 11.95 -6.68 -38.64
CA HIS A 534 10.62 -6.22 -39.05
C HIS A 534 10.65 -5.10 -40.09
N PHE A 535 11.68 -4.28 -40.12
CA PHE A 535 11.82 -3.19 -41.08
C PHE A 535 12.02 -3.69 -42.49
N THR A 536 12.81 -4.75 -42.65
CA THR A 536 13.10 -5.32 -43.99
C THR A 536 11.89 -6.00 -44.61
N SER A 537 11.02 -6.60 -43.83
CA SER A 537 9.83 -7.29 -44.36
C SER A 537 8.66 -6.34 -44.67
N ARG A 538 8.49 -5.24 -43.91
CA ARG A 538 7.43 -4.24 -44.17
C ARG A 538 7.80 -3.30 -45.32
N ASP A 539 9.04 -2.86 -45.42
CA ASP A 539 9.51 -2.06 -46.58
C ASP A 539 9.39 -2.82 -47.89
N MET A 540 9.63 -4.14 -47.88
CA MET A 540 9.40 -4.98 -49.07
C MET A 540 7.91 -5.14 -49.40
N GLN A 541 7.00 -5.15 -48.43
CA GLN A 541 5.56 -5.20 -48.68
C GLN A 541 4.99 -3.85 -49.16
N ALA A 542 5.50 -2.74 -48.64
CA ALA A 542 5.11 -1.41 -49.10
C ALA A 542 5.61 -1.12 -50.50
N THR A 543 6.86 -1.50 -50.83
CA THR A 543 7.42 -1.36 -52.19
C THR A 543 6.78 -2.31 -53.18
N SER A 544 6.39 -3.53 -52.80
CA SER A 544 5.68 -4.47 -53.66
C SER A 544 4.24 -4.03 -53.99
N ARG A 545 3.56 -3.31 -53.09
CA ARG A 545 2.23 -2.72 -53.36
C ARG A 545 2.30 -1.46 -54.22
N ALA A 546 3.39 -0.69 -54.12
CA ALA A 546 3.61 0.48 -54.98
C ALA A 546 3.99 0.10 -56.43
N GLN A 547 4.54 -1.09 -56.69
CA GLN A 547 4.88 -1.57 -58.03
C GLN A 547 3.76 -2.37 -58.73
N GLY A 548 2.65 -2.67 -58.03
CA GLY A 548 1.50 -3.40 -58.62
C GLY A 548 0.38 -2.53 -59.19
N GLY A 549 0.55 -1.23 -59.26
CA GLY A 549 -0.43 -0.28 -59.79
C GLY A 549 -0.05 0.26 -61.17
N TYR A 550 -0.20 -0.54 -62.20
CA TYR A 550 -0.43 -0.13 -63.56
C TYR A 550 -1.51 -1.03 -64.18
#